data_6f90247cc2d12542cf360d1b3683f1d7
#
_entry.id   6f90247cc2d12542cf360d1b3683f1d7
#
_cell.length_a   1.000
_cell.length_b   1.000
_cell.length_c   1.000
_cell.angle_alpha   90.00
_cell.angle_beta   90.00
_cell.angle_gamma   90.00
#
_symmetry.space_group_name_H-M   'P 1'
#
loop_
_entity.id
_entity.type
_entity.pdbx_description
1 polymer ?
#
loop_
_entity_poly.entity_id
_entity_poly.type
_entity_poly.pdbx_seq_one_letter_code
_entity_poly.pdbx_strand_id
1 'polypeptide(L)'
;MRQPSGKHPHDFEAVLPVQAAAIVNQSETMHHDYLPRTTLRSLQQITGRWQRHRANQVPTLQNSKPIQFFNKPGAPRVPKLRTPRRKALMYRKAPLPFTGQKRNFLKLFKQVLNEHIPGDGEDWTILDAFGGSGLLSHTAKQCKPAARVIYNDYDGYSERLQHIPDINRLRRLLAGILEPVPRSKLVPPAIKAAIVAAIRSFGGYIDLDCLVSWLLFSGNTAASLDELCRKTMYNCISLSDYPEAQDYLQGVEIVGQSYRELLPQHIGNLRTLLVLDPPYVCTQQGNYRKAAYFGMVEFLRLMAMVRPPFVFFSSTRSELPAYLDLVAELYLPGWERFAGSQTLTVSSNINCNSSYDDHLIYKF
;
A
#
# COMPACT_ATOMS: atom_id res chain seq x y z
N MET A 1 6.28 -34.72 65.04
CA MET A 1 7.37 -35.75 65.06
C MET A 1 7.96 -35.87 63.69
N ARG A 2 9.28 -35.63 63.58
CA ARG A 2 10.23 -35.97 62.51
C ARG A 2 10.19 -35.16 61.21
N GLN A 3 11.03 -34.13 61.11
CA GLN A 3 11.89 -33.91 59.99
C GLN A 3 12.93 -35.07 59.87
N PRO A 4 13.55 -35.29 58.67
CA PRO A 4 14.82 -34.64 58.39
C PRO A 4 15.07 -34.32 56.92
N SER A 5 15.90 -33.29 56.74
CA SER A 5 17.25 -33.18 56.13
C SER A 5 17.23 -33.17 54.61
N GLY A 6 17.58 -32.12 53.89
CA GLY A 6 18.89 -31.50 53.81
C GLY A 6 19.67 -32.09 52.63
N LYS A 7 19.74 -31.40 51.43
CA LYS A 7 20.91 -31.54 50.53
C LYS A 7 21.17 -30.21 49.79
N HIS A 8 22.43 -29.86 49.79
CA HIS A 8 23.12 -28.70 49.26
C HIS A 8 23.06 -28.55 47.74
N PRO A 9 23.30 -27.36 47.22
CA PRO A 9 23.30 -27.07 45.78
C PRO A 9 24.64 -27.51 45.14
N HIS A 10 24.57 -28.11 43.99
CA HIS A 10 25.73 -28.34 43.11
C HIS A 10 25.87 -27.19 42.12
N ASP A 11 27.09 -26.61 42.17
CA ASP A 11 27.64 -25.69 41.21
C ASP A 11 27.61 -26.30 39.79
N PHE A 12 27.06 -25.59 38.82
CA PHE A 12 27.32 -25.83 37.41
C PHE A 12 28.20 -24.70 36.89
N GLU A 13 29.49 -24.98 36.83
CA GLU A 13 30.44 -24.23 36.00
C GLU A 13 30.04 -24.33 34.52
N ALA A 14 29.86 -23.16 33.92
CA ALA A 14 29.64 -23.01 32.48
C ALA A 14 30.93 -23.24 31.73
N VAL A 15 31.07 -24.35 31.07
CA VAL A 15 32.09 -24.62 30.06
C VAL A 15 31.67 -23.98 28.73
N LEU A 16 32.27 -22.87 28.36
CA LEU A 16 32.21 -22.27 27.03
C LEU A 16 33.06 -23.11 26.06
N PRO A 17 32.56 -23.49 24.88
CA PRO A 17 33.43 -24.10 23.86
C PRO A 17 34.27 -23.02 23.15
N VAL A 18 35.59 -23.15 23.31
CA VAL A 18 36.61 -22.47 22.52
C VAL A 18 36.58 -23.05 21.09
N GLN A 19 35.83 -22.50 20.20
CA GLN A 19 35.86 -22.79 18.75
C GLN A 19 35.33 -21.63 17.88
N ALA A 20 35.64 -20.39 18.22
CA ALA A 20 35.33 -19.24 17.38
C ALA A 20 36.54 -18.45 16.88
N ALA A 21 37.76 -19.01 17.01
CA ALA A 21 39.01 -18.31 16.63
C ALA A 21 39.74 -18.89 15.40
N ALA A 22 39.11 -19.77 14.62
CA ALA A 22 39.77 -20.43 13.46
C ALA A 22 39.14 -20.14 12.08
N ILE A 23 38.27 -19.16 11.93
CA ILE A 23 37.60 -18.84 10.64
C ILE A 23 38.01 -17.46 10.08
N VAL A 24 38.93 -16.74 10.69
CA VAL A 24 39.35 -15.41 10.19
C VAL A 24 40.64 -15.40 9.36
N ASN A 25 41.31 -16.52 9.16
CA ASN A 25 42.61 -16.55 8.43
C ASN A 25 42.66 -17.46 7.20
N GLN A 26 41.57 -17.62 6.44
CA GLN A 26 41.59 -18.30 5.14
C GLN A 26 40.72 -17.64 4.07
N SER A 27 40.78 -16.34 3.87
CA SER A 27 40.14 -15.67 2.75
C SER A 27 41.05 -14.73 1.95
N GLU A 28 42.35 -14.92 2.01
CA GLU A 28 43.25 -14.32 1.03
C GLU A 28 43.94 -15.41 0.23
N THR A 29 43.27 -15.91 -0.78
CA THR A 29 43.75 -16.50 -2.04
C THR A 29 42.66 -17.32 -2.70
N MET A 30 41.78 -16.68 -3.44
CA MET A 30 41.05 -17.34 -4.55
C MET A 30 40.72 -16.31 -5.63
N HIS A 31 41.56 -16.27 -6.60
CA HIS A 31 41.37 -16.07 -8.04
C HIS A 31 40.23 -15.16 -8.54
N HIS A 32 40.62 -13.99 -9.01
CA HIS A 32 40.14 -13.41 -10.25
C HIS A 32 40.11 -14.48 -11.37
N ASP A 33 38.94 -14.97 -11.70
CA ASP A 33 38.60 -15.48 -13.04
C ASP A 33 37.19 -16.02 -12.97
N TYR A 34 36.25 -15.27 -13.61
CA TYR A 34 35.04 -15.72 -14.29
C TYR A 34 34.03 -14.56 -14.40
N LEU A 35 34.35 -13.63 -15.31
CA LEU A 35 33.32 -12.86 -16.00
C LEU A 35 33.57 -13.02 -17.51
N PRO A 36 32.56 -13.44 -18.27
CA PRO A 36 32.70 -13.62 -19.71
C PRO A 36 32.91 -12.26 -20.40
N ARG A 37 33.99 -12.17 -21.20
CA ARG A 37 34.39 -10.99 -22.00
C ARG A 37 33.35 -10.55 -23.06
N THR A 38 32.17 -11.10 -23.07
CA THR A 38 31.08 -10.79 -24.02
C THR A 38 30.16 -9.65 -23.62
N THR A 39 30.17 -9.21 -22.36
CA THR A 39 29.24 -8.17 -21.86
C THR A 39 29.76 -6.74 -22.05
N LEU A 40 31.05 -6.55 -22.27
CA LEU A 40 31.65 -5.22 -22.46
C LEU A 40 31.61 -4.73 -23.93
N ARG A 41 31.46 -5.63 -24.90
CA ARG A 41 31.36 -5.22 -26.33
C ARG A 41 29.96 -4.78 -26.74
N SER A 42 28.92 -5.18 -26.03
CA SER A 42 27.54 -4.80 -26.34
C SER A 42 27.17 -3.38 -25.85
N LEU A 43 27.82 -2.86 -24.82
CA LEU A 43 27.59 -1.51 -24.30
C LEU A 43 28.27 -0.40 -25.11
N GLN A 44 29.39 -0.71 -25.78
CA GLN A 44 30.07 0.25 -26.65
C GLN A 44 29.41 0.38 -28.04
N GLN A 45 28.64 -0.59 -28.50
CA GLN A 45 27.90 -0.51 -29.76
C GLN A 45 26.57 0.26 -29.64
N ILE A 46 26.00 0.38 -28.45
CA ILE A 46 24.76 1.12 -28.24
C ILE A 46 25.00 2.62 -28.15
N THR A 47 26.13 3.07 -27.61
CA THR A 47 26.47 4.49 -27.51
C THR A 47 26.97 5.11 -28.84
N GLY A 48 27.49 4.32 -29.77
CA GLY A 48 28.00 4.79 -31.07
C GLY A 48 26.90 5.04 -32.12
N ARG A 49 25.68 4.57 -31.89
CA ARG A 49 24.58 4.70 -32.87
C ARG A 49 23.72 5.95 -32.69
N TRP A 50 23.83 6.65 -31.56
CA TRP A 50 23.03 7.86 -31.26
C TRP A 50 23.68 9.17 -31.69
N GLN A 51 24.95 9.18 -32.08
CA GLN A 51 25.64 10.40 -32.48
C GLN A 51 25.68 10.67 -34.00
N ARG A 52 25.13 9.80 -34.84
CA ARG A 52 25.22 9.94 -36.34
C ARG A 52 23.93 10.36 -37.02
N HIS A 53 22.86 10.74 -36.32
CA HIS A 53 21.59 11.16 -36.90
C HIS A 53 21.21 12.65 -36.69
N ARG A 54 22.19 13.50 -36.33
CA ARG A 54 21.95 14.96 -36.18
C ARG A 54 22.82 15.81 -37.07
N ALA A 55 22.98 15.44 -38.30
CA ALA A 55 23.55 16.35 -39.32
C ALA A 55 22.91 16.00 -40.65
N ASN A 56 21.80 16.63 -40.97
CA ASN A 56 21.42 17.08 -42.32
C ASN A 56 19.93 17.39 -42.36
N GLN A 57 19.69 18.59 -42.89
CA GLN A 57 18.43 19.12 -43.43
C GLN A 57 17.67 20.11 -42.54
N VAL A 58 18.13 21.36 -42.67
CA VAL A 58 17.29 22.55 -42.56
C VAL A 58 17.05 23.05 -44.01
N PRO A 59 15.80 23.10 -44.51
CA PRO A 59 15.47 23.86 -45.68
C PRO A 59 15.11 25.29 -45.28
N THR A 60 15.87 26.22 -45.84
CA THR A 60 15.59 27.66 -45.83
C THR A 60 14.38 27.93 -46.71
N LEU A 61 13.32 28.48 -46.13
CA LEU A 61 12.20 29.06 -46.88
C LEU A 61 12.26 30.58 -46.77
N GLN A 62 12.61 31.20 -47.91
CA GLN A 62 12.50 32.63 -48.13
C GLN A 62 11.05 33.06 -48.42
N ASN A 63 10.72 34.21 -47.83
CA ASN A 63 9.73 35.17 -48.27
C ASN A 63 8.34 34.71 -48.79
N SER A 64 7.33 34.88 -47.93
CA SER A 64 5.97 35.19 -48.41
C SER A 64 5.32 36.27 -47.53
N LYS A 65 4.69 37.25 -48.23
CA LYS A 65 4.07 38.47 -47.70
C LYS A 65 2.92 38.20 -46.72
N PRO A 66 2.61 39.14 -45.81
CA PRO A 66 1.51 38.96 -44.83
C PRO A 66 0.15 39.07 -45.53
N ILE A 67 -0.70 38.08 -45.32
CA ILE A 67 -2.11 38.10 -45.72
C ILE A 67 -2.88 38.85 -44.62
N GLN A 68 -3.52 39.95 -45.02
CA GLN A 68 -4.45 40.69 -44.15
C GLN A 68 -5.74 39.87 -43.98
N PHE A 69 -6.04 39.46 -42.74
CA PHE A 69 -7.34 38.89 -42.40
C PHE A 69 -8.32 40.02 -42.01
N PHE A 70 -9.36 40.16 -42.83
CA PHE A 70 -10.52 40.99 -42.51
C PHE A 70 -11.26 40.44 -41.29
N ASN A 71 -11.42 41.28 -40.26
CA ASN A 71 -12.27 41.03 -39.12
C ASN A 71 -13.73 40.91 -39.54
N LYS A 72 -14.34 39.71 -39.34
CA LYS A 72 -15.79 39.55 -39.33
C LYS A 72 -16.34 39.77 -37.93
N PRO A 73 -17.48 40.47 -37.74
CA PRO A 73 -18.05 40.77 -36.43
C PRO A 73 -18.64 39.52 -35.77
N GLY A 74 -18.47 39.44 -34.48
CA GLY A 74 -18.74 38.49 -33.49
C GLY A 74 -19.95 37.54 -33.62
N ALA A 75 -19.64 36.25 -33.56
CA ALA A 75 -20.63 35.26 -33.17
C ALA A 75 -20.89 35.37 -31.64
N PRO A 76 -22.14 35.22 -31.18
CA PRO A 76 -22.46 35.32 -29.76
C PRO A 76 -21.73 34.22 -28.96
N ARG A 77 -20.95 34.61 -27.95
CA ARG A 77 -20.34 33.68 -26.99
C ARG A 77 -21.45 32.99 -26.19
N VAL A 78 -21.70 31.75 -26.51
CA VAL A 78 -22.55 30.88 -25.66
C VAL A 78 -21.89 30.80 -24.27
N PRO A 79 -22.57 31.19 -23.18
CA PRO A 79 -22.02 31.03 -21.85
C PRO A 79 -21.83 29.53 -21.58
N LYS A 80 -20.60 29.09 -21.33
CA LYS A 80 -20.35 27.76 -20.80
C LYS A 80 -21.10 27.67 -19.47
N LEU A 81 -22.22 26.95 -19.44
CA LEU A 81 -22.86 26.56 -18.18
C LEU A 81 -21.81 25.86 -17.33
N ARG A 82 -21.32 26.53 -16.30
CA ARG A 82 -20.56 25.90 -15.22
C ARG A 82 -21.59 25.03 -14.46
N THR A 83 -21.67 23.76 -14.79
CA THR A 83 -22.30 22.79 -13.88
C THR A 83 -21.68 22.97 -12.50
N PRO A 84 -22.49 23.20 -11.44
CA PRO A 84 -21.93 23.31 -10.10
C PRO A 84 -21.16 22.02 -9.81
N ARG A 85 -19.83 22.11 -9.63
CA ARG A 85 -19.03 20.98 -9.15
C ARG A 85 -19.64 20.57 -7.81
N ARG A 86 -20.40 19.47 -7.79
CA ARG A 86 -20.76 18.82 -6.52
C ARG A 86 -19.45 18.69 -5.75
N LYS A 87 -19.39 19.29 -4.55
CA LYS A 87 -18.25 19.15 -3.65
C LYS A 87 -18.09 17.65 -3.41
N ALA A 88 -17.03 17.05 -3.95
CA ALA A 88 -16.83 15.62 -3.85
C ALA A 88 -16.85 15.23 -2.36
N LEU A 89 -17.59 14.19 -2.04
CA LEU A 89 -17.74 13.74 -0.65
C LEU A 89 -16.37 13.24 -0.17
N MET A 90 -15.84 13.83 0.89
CA MET A 90 -14.58 13.38 1.44
C MET A 90 -14.80 12.15 2.34
N TYR A 91 -14.33 11.00 1.89
CA TYR A 91 -14.41 9.77 2.67
C TYR A 91 -13.37 9.79 3.79
N ARG A 92 -13.81 9.44 5.01
CA ARG A 92 -12.95 9.31 6.18
C ARG A 92 -12.53 7.87 6.47
N LYS A 93 -13.12 6.93 5.76
CA LYS A 93 -12.84 5.49 5.77
C LYS A 93 -13.13 4.94 4.38
N ALA A 94 -12.50 3.85 4.02
CA ALA A 94 -12.82 3.15 2.78
C ALA A 94 -14.28 2.64 2.80
N PRO A 95 -14.96 2.62 1.65
CA PRO A 95 -16.37 2.22 1.55
C PRO A 95 -16.64 0.79 2.01
N LEU A 96 -15.77 -0.16 1.66
CA LEU A 96 -15.84 -1.56 2.04
C LEU A 96 -14.77 -1.93 3.08
N PRO A 97 -14.96 -3.02 3.83
CA PRO A 97 -13.95 -3.55 4.74
C PRO A 97 -12.62 -3.80 4.02
N PHE A 98 -11.53 -3.38 4.66
CA PHE A 98 -10.16 -3.63 4.24
C PHE A 98 -9.24 -3.55 5.46
N THR A 99 -8.35 -4.53 5.60
CA THR A 99 -7.37 -4.56 6.72
C THR A 99 -6.22 -3.60 6.42
N GLY A 100 -5.78 -2.85 7.41
CA GLY A 100 -4.63 -1.93 7.27
C GLY A 100 -4.97 -0.53 6.74
N GLN A 101 -6.26 -0.14 6.68
CA GLN A 101 -6.63 1.23 6.31
C GLN A 101 -5.94 2.27 7.20
N LYS A 102 -5.28 3.24 6.61
CA LYS A 102 -4.56 4.32 7.31
C LYS A 102 -5.46 5.49 7.75
N ARG A 103 -6.72 5.19 8.16
CA ARG A 103 -7.71 6.21 8.54
C ARG A 103 -7.25 7.14 9.67
N ASN A 104 -6.46 6.61 10.61
CA ASN A 104 -5.94 7.39 11.74
C ASN A 104 -4.88 8.41 11.31
N PHE A 105 -4.23 8.18 10.15
CA PHE A 105 -3.21 9.05 9.58
C PHE A 105 -3.74 10.13 8.65
N LEU A 106 -5.03 10.11 8.27
CA LEU A 106 -5.53 11.03 7.23
C LEU A 106 -5.29 12.50 7.56
N LYS A 107 -5.36 12.89 8.84
CA LYS A 107 -5.09 14.26 9.27
C LYS A 107 -3.61 14.62 9.05
N LEU A 108 -2.70 13.78 9.51
CA LEU A 108 -1.26 13.99 9.38
C LEU A 108 -0.81 13.89 7.92
N PHE A 109 -1.33 12.94 7.16
CA PHE A 109 -1.04 12.81 5.74
C PHE A 109 -1.47 14.06 4.95
N LYS A 110 -2.67 14.61 5.21
CA LYS A 110 -3.12 15.88 4.63
C LYS A 110 -2.20 17.05 5.01
N GLN A 111 -1.77 17.11 6.28
CA GLN A 111 -0.85 18.13 6.74
C GLN A 111 0.45 18.07 5.95
N VAL A 112 1.09 16.92 5.85
CA VAL A 112 2.33 16.72 5.09
C VAL A 112 2.16 17.12 3.62
N LEU A 113 1.06 16.69 2.96
CA LEU A 113 0.79 17.09 1.58
C LEU A 113 0.65 18.61 1.42
N ASN A 114 0.00 19.30 2.37
CA ASN A 114 -0.24 20.73 2.27
C ASN A 114 1.02 21.57 2.59
N GLU A 115 1.88 21.08 3.47
CA GLU A 115 3.13 21.73 3.83
C GLU A 115 4.20 21.63 2.72
N HIS A 116 4.22 20.51 1.98
CA HIS A 116 5.32 20.24 1.07
C HIS A 116 4.96 20.25 -0.43
N ILE A 117 3.69 20.09 -0.77
CA ILE A 117 3.23 20.20 -2.17
C ILE A 117 2.50 21.55 -2.32
N PRO A 118 3.01 22.48 -3.14
CA PRO A 118 2.42 23.81 -3.28
C PRO A 118 1.04 23.79 -3.96
N GLY A 119 0.20 24.73 -3.59
CA GLY A 119 -1.10 24.95 -4.21
C GLY A 119 -1.98 23.71 -4.23
N ASP A 120 -2.60 23.45 -5.36
CA ASP A 120 -3.47 22.30 -5.63
C ASP A 120 -2.71 21.09 -6.23
N GLY A 121 -1.36 21.16 -6.29
CA GLY A 121 -0.48 20.07 -6.72
C GLY A 121 -0.24 20.03 -8.23
N GLU A 122 -0.36 21.14 -8.94
CA GLU A 122 -0.02 21.22 -10.36
C GLU A 122 1.42 20.72 -10.60
N ASP A 123 1.63 19.94 -11.67
CA ASP A 123 2.88 19.27 -12.06
C ASP A 123 3.40 18.19 -11.07
N TRP A 124 2.67 17.90 -10.00
CA TRP A 124 3.03 16.82 -9.09
C TRP A 124 2.37 15.50 -9.48
N THR A 125 3.12 14.43 -9.29
CA THR A 125 2.59 13.06 -9.28
C THR A 125 2.62 12.53 -7.85
N ILE A 126 1.52 11.95 -7.38
CA ILE A 126 1.45 11.24 -6.10
C ILE A 126 1.21 9.78 -6.43
N LEU A 127 2.21 8.94 -6.18
CA LEU A 127 2.22 7.51 -6.50
C LEU A 127 1.99 6.70 -5.23
N ASP A 128 0.80 6.17 -5.07
CA ASP A 128 0.44 5.24 -3.99
C ASP A 128 0.75 3.81 -4.44
N ALA A 129 1.99 3.37 -4.16
CA ALA A 129 2.53 2.13 -4.71
C ALA A 129 1.97 0.87 -4.03
N PHE A 130 1.37 1.00 -2.84
CA PHE A 130 0.72 -0.06 -2.07
C PHE A 130 -0.69 0.40 -1.66
N GLY A 131 -1.50 0.77 -2.63
CA GLY A 131 -2.71 1.56 -2.43
C GLY A 131 -3.83 0.91 -1.59
N GLY A 132 -3.82 -0.44 -1.47
CA GLY A 132 -4.76 -1.19 -0.63
C GLY A 132 -6.22 -0.79 -0.88
N SER A 133 -6.84 -0.13 0.10
CA SER A 133 -8.24 0.35 -0.06
C SER A 133 -8.40 1.64 -0.86
N GLY A 134 -7.32 2.26 -1.37
CA GLY A 134 -7.35 3.52 -2.08
C GLY A 134 -7.65 4.76 -1.20
N LEU A 135 -7.67 4.61 0.13
CA LEU A 135 -8.04 5.71 1.02
C LEU A 135 -7.01 6.85 1.04
N LEU A 136 -5.73 6.52 0.93
CA LEU A 136 -4.66 7.51 0.81
C LEU A 136 -4.72 8.21 -0.55
N SER A 137 -4.90 7.46 -1.63
CA SER A 137 -5.07 7.99 -2.99
C SER A 137 -6.29 8.92 -3.11
N HIS A 138 -7.46 8.51 -2.56
CA HIS A 138 -8.62 9.38 -2.43
C HIS A 138 -8.29 10.67 -1.70
N THR A 139 -7.64 10.55 -0.54
CA THR A 139 -7.28 11.70 0.30
C THR A 139 -6.31 12.64 -0.42
N ALA A 140 -5.30 12.09 -1.10
CA ALA A 140 -4.35 12.85 -1.90
C ALA A 140 -5.06 13.63 -3.01
N LYS A 141 -5.97 12.99 -3.76
CA LYS A 141 -6.73 13.65 -4.83
C LYS A 141 -7.65 14.76 -4.33
N GLN A 142 -8.26 14.59 -3.16
CA GLN A 142 -9.08 15.64 -2.54
C GLN A 142 -8.24 16.83 -2.04
N CYS A 143 -7.01 16.58 -1.56
CA CYS A 143 -6.12 17.63 -1.07
C CYS A 143 -5.37 18.35 -2.21
N LYS A 144 -5.02 17.64 -3.25
CA LYS A 144 -4.22 18.10 -4.40
C LYS A 144 -4.93 17.77 -5.71
N PRO A 145 -6.03 18.50 -6.01
CA PRO A 145 -6.91 18.14 -7.14
C PRO A 145 -6.25 18.29 -8.51
N ALA A 146 -5.22 19.12 -8.66
CA ALA A 146 -4.47 19.25 -9.91
C ALA A 146 -3.37 18.19 -10.05
N ALA A 147 -2.93 17.55 -8.94
CA ALA A 147 -1.93 16.51 -9.00
C ALA A 147 -2.43 15.27 -9.78
N ARG A 148 -1.52 14.63 -10.50
CA ARG A 148 -1.72 13.28 -11.02
C ARG A 148 -1.60 12.31 -9.86
N VAL A 149 -2.69 11.66 -9.45
CA VAL A 149 -2.67 10.65 -8.40
C VAL A 149 -2.79 9.28 -9.04
N ILE A 150 -1.80 8.42 -8.81
CA ILE A 150 -1.74 7.04 -9.30
C ILE A 150 -1.96 6.12 -8.11
N TYR A 151 -3.01 5.32 -8.18
CA TYR A 151 -3.37 4.30 -7.20
C TYR A 151 -3.04 2.91 -7.74
N ASN A 152 -2.11 2.24 -7.08
CA ASN A 152 -1.78 0.86 -7.42
C ASN A 152 -2.73 -0.09 -6.69
N ASP A 153 -3.77 -0.51 -7.39
CA ASP A 153 -4.78 -1.46 -6.92
C ASP A 153 -4.34 -2.91 -7.15
N TYR A 154 -3.27 -3.32 -6.48
CA TYR A 154 -2.72 -4.64 -6.66
C TYR A 154 -3.66 -5.76 -6.21
N ASP A 155 -4.49 -5.50 -5.18
CA ASP A 155 -5.43 -6.46 -4.59
C ASP A 155 -6.82 -6.44 -5.22
N GLY A 156 -7.11 -5.54 -6.16
CA GLY A 156 -8.38 -5.45 -6.87
C GLY A 156 -9.51 -4.84 -6.02
N TYR A 157 -9.19 -3.89 -5.13
CA TYR A 157 -10.20 -3.25 -4.30
C TYR A 157 -11.19 -2.41 -5.10
N SER A 158 -10.73 -1.76 -6.18
CA SER A 158 -11.60 -0.93 -7.03
C SER A 158 -12.70 -1.76 -7.73
N GLU A 159 -12.41 -3.01 -8.08
CA GLU A 159 -13.40 -3.94 -8.62
C GLU A 159 -14.50 -4.23 -7.60
N ARG A 160 -14.14 -4.44 -6.33
CA ARG A 160 -15.09 -4.71 -5.25
C ARG A 160 -16.13 -3.59 -5.09
N LEU A 161 -15.73 -2.33 -5.32
CA LEU A 161 -16.61 -1.16 -5.22
C LEU A 161 -17.75 -1.22 -6.26
N GLN A 162 -17.53 -1.80 -7.42
CA GLN A 162 -18.53 -1.94 -8.48
C GLN A 162 -19.65 -2.93 -8.07
N HIS A 163 -19.34 -3.82 -7.14
CA HIS A 163 -20.24 -4.88 -6.67
C HIS A 163 -20.96 -4.54 -5.35
N ILE A 164 -20.89 -3.29 -4.87
CA ILE A 164 -21.61 -2.86 -3.65
C ILE A 164 -23.11 -3.21 -3.69
N PRO A 165 -23.84 -3.10 -4.82
CA PRO A 165 -25.23 -3.53 -4.88
C PRO A 165 -25.42 -5.02 -4.54
N ASP A 166 -24.60 -5.91 -5.07
CA ASP A 166 -24.65 -7.36 -4.77
C ASP A 166 -24.24 -7.65 -3.33
N ILE A 167 -23.18 -7.00 -2.84
CA ILE A 167 -22.73 -7.10 -1.46
C ILE A 167 -23.86 -6.72 -0.50
N ASN A 168 -24.55 -5.62 -0.76
CA ASN A 168 -25.69 -5.18 0.05
C ASN A 168 -26.88 -6.16 -0.03
N ARG A 169 -27.14 -6.73 -1.20
CA ARG A 169 -28.19 -7.75 -1.38
C ARG A 169 -27.88 -9.00 -0.54
N LEU A 170 -26.64 -9.50 -0.59
CA LEU A 170 -26.21 -10.63 0.23
C LEU A 170 -26.23 -10.29 1.72
N ARG A 171 -25.78 -9.10 2.12
CA ARG A 171 -25.84 -8.63 3.50
C ARG A 171 -27.27 -8.68 4.06
N ARG A 172 -28.24 -8.15 3.30
CA ARG A 172 -29.67 -8.15 3.72
C ARG A 172 -30.21 -9.57 3.86
N LEU A 173 -29.89 -10.46 2.90
CA LEU A 173 -30.27 -11.87 2.96
C LEU A 173 -29.73 -12.54 4.25
N LEU A 174 -28.44 -12.38 4.52
CA LEU A 174 -27.80 -12.95 5.71
C LEU A 174 -28.30 -12.30 7.02
N ALA A 175 -28.62 -11.00 6.99
CA ALA A 175 -29.19 -10.31 8.15
C ALA A 175 -30.54 -10.91 8.55
N GLY A 176 -31.41 -11.26 7.57
CA GLY A 176 -32.68 -11.95 7.84
C GLY A 176 -32.46 -13.34 8.47
N ILE A 177 -31.49 -14.12 7.99
CA ILE A 177 -31.16 -15.44 8.57
C ILE A 177 -30.58 -15.30 10.00
N LEU A 178 -29.83 -14.23 10.26
CA LEU A 178 -29.20 -13.96 11.55
C LEU A 178 -30.10 -13.26 12.56
N GLU A 179 -31.29 -12.85 12.18
CA GLU A 179 -32.24 -12.12 13.04
C GLU A 179 -32.45 -12.78 14.41
N PRO A 180 -32.59 -14.13 14.52
CA PRO A 180 -32.76 -14.79 15.83
C PRO A 180 -31.48 -14.84 16.69
N VAL A 181 -30.32 -14.49 16.15
CA VAL A 181 -29.02 -14.56 16.83
C VAL A 181 -28.62 -13.18 17.34
N PRO A 182 -28.50 -12.96 18.65
CA PRO A 182 -28.06 -11.67 19.18
C PRO A 182 -26.66 -11.27 18.63
N ARG A 183 -26.42 -9.98 18.54
CA ARG A 183 -25.16 -9.45 18.03
C ARG A 183 -23.95 -9.95 18.84
N SER A 184 -22.86 -10.21 18.11
CA SER A 184 -21.60 -10.73 18.64
C SER A 184 -21.70 -12.09 19.35
N LYS A 185 -22.82 -12.78 19.20
CA LYS A 185 -23.01 -14.13 19.73
C LYS A 185 -22.71 -15.19 18.67
N LEU A 186 -22.38 -16.37 19.20
CA LEU A 186 -22.13 -17.58 18.41
C LEU A 186 -23.37 -17.95 17.59
N VAL A 187 -23.15 -18.25 16.31
CA VAL A 187 -24.22 -18.71 15.40
C VAL A 187 -24.48 -20.21 15.63
N PRO A 188 -25.72 -20.61 15.95
CA PRO A 188 -26.08 -22.01 16.12
C PRO A 188 -25.88 -22.83 14.85
N PRO A 189 -25.60 -24.15 14.94
CA PRO A 189 -25.32 -25.01 13.78
C PRO A 189 -26.39 -24.98 12.67
N ALA A 190 -27.67 -24.98 13.05
CA ALA A 190 -28.77 -24.93 12.08
C ALA A 190 -28.79 -23.62 11.29
N ILE A 191 -28.59 -22.47 11.97
CA ILE A 191 -28.50 -21.15 11.33
C ILE A 191 -27.23 -21.05 10.48
N LYS A 192 -26.10 -21.59 10.96
CA LYS A 192 -24.87 -21.68 10.15
C LYS A 192 -25.10 -22.45 8.86
N ALA A 193 -25.78 -23.59 8.91
CA ALA A 193 -26.11 -24.36 7.71
C ALA A 193 -26.96 -23.53 6.71
N ALA A 194 -27.94 -22.79 7.21
CA ALA A 194 -28.75 -21.89 6.37
C ALA A 194 -27.91 -20.75 5.75
N ILE A 195 -26.99 -20.14 6.52
CA ILE A 195 -26.06 -19.12 6.00
C ILE A 195 -25.20 -19.70 4.89
N VAL A 196 -24.57 -20.87 5.10
CA VAL A 196 -23.73 -21.51 4.10
C VAL A 196 -24.51 -21.87 2.84
N ALA A 197 -25.75 -22.37 2.97
CA ALA A 197 -26.63 -22.64 1.84
C ALA A 197 -26.97 -21.36 1.07
N ALA A 198 -27.33 -20.28 1.77
CA ALA A 198 -27.65 -18.98 1.17
C ALA A 198 -26.44 -18.38 0.41
N ILE A 199 -25.25 -18.44 0.99
CA ILE A 199 -24.02 -17.96 0.33
C ILE A 199 -23.76 -18.79 -0.94
N ARG A 200 -23.83 -20.11 -0.89
CA ARG A 200 -23.54 -20.98 -2.03
C ARG A 200 -24.57 -20.87 -3.15
N SER A 201 -25.82 -20.55 -2.84
CA SER A 201 -26.89 -20.37 -3.84
C SER A 201 -27.01 -18.92 -4.31
N PHE A 202 -26.21 -17.98 -3.78
CA PHE A 202 -26.33 -16.58 -4.12
C PHE A 202 -25.91 -16.30 -5.57
N GLY A 203 -26.86 -15.83 -6.39
CA GLY A 203 -26.62 -15.46 -7.79
C GLY A 203 -26.12 -14.03 -7.94
N GLY A 204 -24.88 -13.76 -7.51
CA GLY A 204 -24.24 -12.44 -7.62
C GLY A 204 -22.80 -12.47 -7.10
N TYR A 205 -22.18 -11.30 -7.05
CA TYR A 205 -20.82 -11.18 -6.54
C TYR A 205 -20.75 -11.43 -5.03
N ILE A 206 -19.81 -12.29 -4.63
CA ILE A 206 -19.57 -12.65 -3.23
C ILE A 206 -18.22 -12.06 -2.78
N ASP A 207 -18.28 -11.09 -1.87
CA ASP A 207 -17.09 -10.46 -1.30
C ASP A 207 -16.66 -11.19 -0.03
N LEU A 208 -15.51 -11.85 -0.09
CA LEU A 208 -14.99 -12.65 1.02
C LEU A 208 -14.64 -11.78 2.24
N ASP A 209 -14.07 -10.58 2.04
CA ASP A 209 -13.68 -9.72 3.17
C ASP A 209 -14.90 -9.18 3.92
N CYS A 210 -15.97 -8.88 3.18
CA CYS A 210 -17.25 -8.53 3.79
C CYS A 210 -17.81 -9.70 4.60
N LEU A 211 -17.82 -10.92 4.02
CA LEU A 211 -18.27 -12.11 4.74
C LEU A 211 -17.44 -12.39 5.99
N VAL A 212 -16.12 -12.28 5.91
CA VAL A 212 -15.22 -12.40 7.07
C VAL A 212 -15.58 -11.39 8.15
N SER A 213 -15.80 -10.13 7.77
CA SER A 213 -16.15 -9.06 8.71
C SER A 213 -17.54 -9.25 9.36
N TRP A 214 -18.48 -9.95 8.69
CA TRP A 214 -19.83 -10.16 9.15
C TRP A 214 -20.01 -11.43 9.98
N LEU A 215 -19.21 -12.45 9.69
CA LEU A 215 -19.43 -13.81 10.20
C LEU A 215 -18.32 -14.32 11.12
N LEU A 216 -17.15 -13.68 11.14
CA LEU A 216 -16.07 -14.08 12.02
C LEU A 216 -15.86 -13.07 13.16
N PHE A 217 -15.36 -13.57 14.29
CA PHE A 217 -14.95 -12.70 15.38
C PHE A 217 -13.68 -11.92 15.00
N SER A 218 -13.53 -10.72 15.56
CA SER A 218 -12.42 -9.81 15.26
C SER A 218 -11.04 -10.50 15.32
N GLY A 219 -10.21 -10.27 14.31
CA GLY A 219 -8.88 -10.87 14.17
C GLY A 219 -8.86 -12.22 13.46
N ASN A 220 -10.02 -12.84 13.21
CA ASN A 220 -10.07 -14.05 12.38
C ASN A 220 -10.16 -13.71 10.90
N THR A 221 -9.53 -14.53 10.08
CA THR A 221 -9.48 -14.40 8.61
C THR A 221 -9.88 -15.70 7.94
N ALA A 222 -10.17 -15.66 6.66
CA ALA A 222 -10.33 -16.83 5.81
C ALA A 222 -9.75 -16.53 4.44
N ALA A 223 -8.95 -17.43 3.90
CA ALA A 223 -8.34 -17.30 2.57
C ALA A 223 -9.30 -17.72 1.44
N SER A 224 -10.37 -18.43 1.76
CA SER A 224 -11.37 -18.87 0.79
C SER A 224 -12.76 -18.97 1.40
N LEU A 225 -13.77 -19.03 0.53
CA LEU A 225 -15.15 -19.26 0.93
C LEU A 225 -15.32 -20.60 1.67
N ASP A 226 -14.67 -21.64 1.19
CA ASP A 226 -14.73 -22.97 1.84
C ASP A 226 -14.09 -22.96 3.22
N GLU A 227 -13.00 -22.25 3.40
CA GLU A 227 -12.40 -22.05 4.73
C GLU A 227 -13.35 -21.29 5.65
N LEU A 228 -13.93 -20.19 5.18
CA LEU A 228 -14.92 -19.41 5.93
C LEU A 228 -16.09 -20.32 6.38
N CYS A 229 -16.63 -21.13 5.49
CA CYS A 229 -17.76 -22.03 5.79
C CYS A 229 -17.42 -23.08 6.87
N ARG A 230 -16.16 -23.49 7.00
CA ARG A 230 -15.73 -24.41 8.06
C ARG A 230 -15.56 -23.74 9.43
N LYS A 231 -15.24 -22.44 9.44
CA LYS A 231 -14.99 -21.71 10.71
C LYS A 231 -16.22 -21.53 11.56
N THR A 232 -16.01 -21.30 12.85
CA THR A 232 -17.03 -20.88 13.79
C THR A 232 -17.51 -19.50 13.44
N MET A 233 -18.83 -19.31 13.31
CA MET A 233 -19.44 -18.06 12.93
C MET A 233 -20.05 -17.30 14.11
N TYR A 234 -20.07 -15.98 14.03
CA TYR A 234 -20.65 -15.05 14.98
C TYR A 234 -21.52 -14.03 14.24
N ASN A 235 -22.58 -13.52 14.87
CA ASN A 235 -23.38 -12.46 14.28
C ASN A 235 -22.68 -11.10 14.42
N CYS A 236 -21.76 -10.79 13.50
CA CYS A 236 -21.09 -9.49 13.40
C CYS A 236 -21.60 -8.68 12.18
N ILE A 237 -22.75 -9.07 11.60
CA ILE A 237 -23.24 -8.47 10.35
C ILE A 237 -23.42 -6.95 10.45
N SER A 238 -23.09 -6.21 9.40
CA SER A 238 -23.29 -4.76 9.35
C SER A 238 -24.79 -4.42 9.46
N LEU A 239 -25.12 -3.41 10.29
CA LEU A 239 -26.49 -2.97 10.52
C LEU A 239 -27.09 -2.20 9.32
N SER A 240 -26.24 -1.61 8.50
CA SER A 240 -26.64 -0.81 7.35
C SER A 240 -25.96 -1.27 6.07
N ASP A 241 -26.55 -0.93 4.95
CA ASP A 241 -25.94 -1.08 3.65
C ASP A 241 -24.67 -0.25 3.54
N TYR A 242 -23.73 -0.71 2.74
CA TYR A 242 -22.59 0.10 2.32
C TYR A 242 -23.08 1.15 1.32
N PRO A 243 -22.62 2.41 1.44
CA PRO A 243 -22.97 3.46 0.51
C PRO A 243 -22.41 3.16 -0.88
N GLU A 244 -23.11 3.55 -1.91
CA GLU A 244 -22.53 3.61 -3.25
C GLU A 244 -21.30 4.51 -3.23
N ALA A 245 -20.23 4.07 -3.88
CA ALA A 245 -18.93 4.72 -3.81
C ALA A 245 -18.40 5.11 -5.20
N GLN A 246 -19.31 5.51 -6.11
CA GLN A 246 -18.98 5.86 -7.49
C GLN A 246 -18.01 7.02 -7.62
N ASP A 247 -17.99 7.95 -6.65
CA ASP A 247 -17.11 9.11 -6.60
C ASP A 247 -15.84 8.89 -5.77
N TYR A 248 -15.69 7.72 -5.13
CA TYR A 248 -14.58 7.46 -4.20
C TYR A 248 -13.20 7.58 -4.84
N LEU A 249 -13.01 7.00 -6.03
CA LEU A 249 -11.75 7.05 -6.79
C LEU A 249 -11.83 8.01 -7.98
N GLN A 250 -12.77 8.98 -7.97
CA GLN A 250 -12.93 9.91 -9.06
C GLN A 250 -11.67 10.76 -9.28
N GLY A 251 -11.17 10.78 -10.51
CA GLY A 251 -9.98 11.53 -10.91
C GLY A 251 -8.65 10.91 -10.46
N VAL A 252 -8.69 9.70 -9.93
CA VAL A 252 -7.49 8.89 -9.61
C VAL A 252 -7.22 7.95 -10.77
N GLU A 253 -5.96 7.83 -11.18
CA GLU A 253 -5.49 6.85 -12.16
C GLU A 253 -5.27 5.51 -11.47
N ILE A 254 -5.95 4.46 -11.93
CA ILE A 254 -5.89 3.13 -11.33
C ILE A 254 -4.98 2.25 -12.16
N VAL A 255 -3.97 1.65 -11.52
CA VAL A 255 -3.07 0.65 -12.12
C VAL A 255 -3.03 -0.59 -11.24
N GLY A 256 -2.66 -1.75 -11.79
CA GLY A 256 -2.56 -3.02 -11.05
C GLY A 256 -1.24 -3.71 -11.37
N GLN A 257 -0.11 -3.18 -10.88
CA GLN A 257 1.23 -3.65 -11.21
C GLN A 257 2.01 -4.03 -9.94
N SER A 258 3.02 -4.89 -10.11
CA SER A 258 4.02 -5.09 -9.06
C SER A 258 4.76 -3.78 -8.79
N TYR A 259 5.01 -3.46 -7.52
CA TYR A 259 5.83 -2.29 -7.15
C TYR A 259 7.21 -2.30 -7.82
N ARG A 260 7.74 -3.50 -8.14
CA ARG A 260 9.03 -3.69 -8.84
C ARG A 260 9.00 -3.16 -10.26
N GLU A 261 7.84 -3.20 -10.90
CA GLU A 261 7.62 -2.70 -12.27
C GLU A 261 7.18 -1.23 -12.23
N LEU A 262 6.36 -0.87 -11.26
CA LEU A 262 5.75 0.44 -11.16
C LEU A 262 6.76 1.51 -10.70
N LEU A 263 7.51 1.29 -9.62
CA LEU A 263 8.40 2.31 -9.06
C LEU A 263 9.48 2.79 -10.06
N PRO A 264 10.18 1.90 -10.80
CA PRO A 264 11.21 2.34 -11.76
C PRO A 264 10.70 3.30 -12.84
N GLN A 265 9.41 3.25 -13.18
CA GLN A 265 8.81 4.13 -14.19
C GLN A 265 8.67 5.58 -13.70
N HIS A 266 8.70 5.79 -12.38
CA HIS A 266 8.38 7.07 -11.77
C HIS A 266 9.51 7.69 -10.95
N ILE A 267 10.53 6.91 -10.54
CA ILE A 267 11.62 7.40 -9.67
C ILE A 267 12.55 8.43 -10.35
N GLY A 268 12.49 8.60 -11.67
CA GLY A 268 13.27 9.62 -12.39
C GLY A 268 12.72 11.05 -12.27
N ASN A 269 11.46 11.22 -11.82
CA ASN A 269 10.83 12.53 -11.72
C ASN A 269 10.83 13.03 -10.27
N LEU A 270 11.57 14.10 -9.98
CA LEU A 270 11.70 14.69 -8.64
C LEU A 270 10.39 15.27 -8.07
N ARG A 271 9.37 15.53 -8.91
CA ARG A 271 8.03 15.93 -8.47
C ARG A 271 7.08 14.74 -8.31
N THR A 272 7.62 13.53 -8.12
CA THR A 272 6.82 12.35 -7.79
C THR A 272 6.98 12.02 -6.31
N LEU A 273 5.94 12.25 -5.53
CA LEU A 273 5.84 11.78 -4.14
C LEU A 273 5.54 10.27 -4.15
N LEU A 274 6.42 9.48 -3.54
CA LEU A 274 6.17 8.06 -3.30
C LEU A 274 5.37 7.91 -2.00
N VAL A 275 4.19 7.29 -2.06
CA VAL A 275 3.40 6.88 -0.89
C VAL A 275 3.53 5.38 -0.74
N LEU A 276 4.09 4.94 0.39
CA LEU A 276 4.54 3.56 0.60
C LEU A 276 3.91 3.00 1.89
N ASP A 277 3.13 1.96 1.75
CA ASP A 277 2.53 1.20 2.84
C ASP A 277 2.64 -0.31 2.57
N PRO A 278 3.87 -0.84 2.48
CA PRO A 278 4.07 -2.25 2.18
C PRO A 278 3.59 -3.13 3.33
N PRO A 279 3.29 -4.42 3.06
CA PRO A 279 3.10 -5.41 4.12
C PRO A 279 4.32 -5.47 5.04
N TYR A 280 4.11 -5.48 6.35
CA TYR A 280 5.22 -5.56 7.31
C TYR A 280 5.76 -6.99 7.38
N VAL A 281 7.08 -7.15 7.22
CA VAL A 281 7.75 -8.47 7.22
C VAL A 281 7.51 -9.23 8.51
N CYS A 282 7.50 -8.53 9.64
CA CYS A 282 7.34 -9.11 10.97
C CYS A 282 5.88 -9.43 11.36
N THR A 283 4.91 -9.25 10.46
CA THR A 283 3.49 -9.46 10.73
C THR A 283 2.88 -10.57 9.87
N GLN A 284 1.72 -11.08 10.30
CA GLN A 284 0.98 -12.06 9.50
C GLN A 284 0.40 -11.37 8.24
N GLN A 285 0.72 -11.92 7.07
CA GLN A 285 0.32 -11.37 5.77
C GLN A 285 -0.83 -12.13 5.09
N GLY A 286 -1.51 -13.03 5.81
CA GLY A 286 -2.58 -13.89 5.27
C GLY A 286 -3.83 -13.17 4.76
N ASN A 287 -3.92 -11.85 4.92
CA ASN A 287 -5.04 -11.04 4.45
C ASN A 287 -4.83 -10.46 3.02
N TYR A 288 -3.65 -10.62 2.44
CA TYR A 288 -3.38 -10.12 1.09
C TYR A 288 -3.65 -11.21 0.06
N ARG A 289 -4.56 -10.95 -0.89
CA ARG A 289 -5.10 -11.95 -1.81
C ARG A 289 -4.12 -12.42 -2.88
N LYS A 290 -3.23 -11.54 -3.34
CA LYS A 290 -2.28 -11.81 -4.43
C LYS A 290 -0.84 -11.95 -3.97
N ALA A 291 -0.57 -11.82 -2.70
CA ALA A 291 0.79 -11.70 -2.24
C ALA A 291 1.51 -13.05 -2.24
N ALA A 292 2.46 -13.19 -3.14
CA ALA A 292 3.69 -13.80 -2.72
C ALA A 292 4.16 -13.06 -1.44
N TYR A 293 4.50 -13.80 -0.40
CA TYR A 293 4.93 -13.28 0.89
C TYR A 293 5.94 -12.13 0.70
N PHE A 294 5.61 -10.94 1.24
CA PHE A 294 6.51 -9.80 1.24
C PHE A 294 7.54 -9.99 2.36
N GLY A 295 8.61 -10.71 2.03
CA GLY A 295 9.68 -11.04 2.99
C GLY A 295 10.80 -10.01 3.01
N MET A 296 11.85 -10.31 3.76
CA MET A 296 13.02 -9.43 3.93
C MET A 296 13.67 -9.05 2.57
N VAL A 297 13.75 -9.98 1.63
CA VAL A 297 14.33 -9.69 0.30
C VAL A 297 13.49 -8.65 -0.46
N GLU A 298 12.15 -8.73 -0.37
CA GLU A 298 11.27 -7.75 -0.98
C GLU A 298 11.37 -6.38 -0.31
N PHE A 299 11.46 -6.38 1.02
CA PHE A 299 11.70 -5.17 1.79
C PHE A 299 13.02 -4.49 1.37
N LEU A 300 14.12 -5.22 1.31
CA LEU A 300 15.42 -4.65 0.89
C LEU A 300 15.41 -4.16 -0.56
N ARG A 301 14.71 -4.86 -1.47
CA ARG A 301 14.50 -4.39 -2.85
C ARG A 301 13.71 -3.08 -2.89
N LEU A 302 12.65 -2.98 -2.10
CA LEU A 302 11.88 -1.74 -1.98
C LEU A 302 12.78 -0.61 -1.48
N MET A 303 13.53 -0.84 -0.38
CA MET A 303 14.42 0.17 0.21
C MET A 303 15.51 0.65 -0.76
N ALA A 304 15.97 -0.22 -1.67
CA ALA A 304 16.90 0.18 -2.74
C ALA A 304 16.28 1.17 -3.75
N MET A 305 14.95 1.18 -3.91
CA MET A 305 14.23 2.05 -4.84
C MET A 305 13.65 3.31 -4.19
N VAL A 306 13.51 3.34 -2.86
CA VAL A 306 12.97 4.52 -2.14
C VAL A 306 13.92 5.70 -2.28
N ARG A 307 13.36 6.85 -2.63
CA ARG A 307 14.05 8.14 -2.70
C ARG A 307 13.10 9.28 -2.36
N PRO A 308 13.61 10.43 -1.88
CA PRO A 308 12.78 11.63 -1.71
C PRO A 308 12.22 12.15 -3.04
N PRO A 309 11.00 12.76 -3.01
CA PRO A 309 10.11 12.83 -1.85
C PRO A 309 9.36 11.53 -1.62
N PHE A 310 9.21 11.15 -0.34
CA PHE A 310 8.43 9.99 0.05
C PHE A 310 7.63 10.20 1.35
N VAL A 311 6.54 9.48 1.49
CA VAL A 311 5.80 9.20 2.72
C VAL A 311 5.75 7.69 2.89
N PHE A 312 6.27 7.20 4.00
CA PHE A 312 6.35 5.77 4.31
C PHE A 312 5.57 5.48 5.61
N PHE A 313 4.60 4.58 5.55
CA PHE A 313 3.87 4.11 6.72
C PHE A 313 4.55 2.91 7.34
N SER A 314 4.63 2.90 8.66
CA SER A 314 5.35 1.93 9.45
C SER A 314 4.71 1.77 10.82
N SER A 315 5.24 0.92 11.66
CA SER A 315 4.86 0.81 13.08
C SER A 315 6.05 0.33 13.91
N THR A 316 5.93 0.40 15.23
CA THR A 316 6.91 -0.21 16.14
C THR A 316 7.07 -1.73 15.96
N ARG A 317 6.16 -2.35 15.21
CA ARG A 317 6.17 -3.78 14.88
C ARG A 317 6.73 -4.08 13.48
N SER A 318 7.12 -3.06 12.73
CA SER A 318 7.72 -3.24 11.41
C SER A 318 9.24 -3.21 11.48
N GLU A 319 9.86 -3.69 10.45
CA GLU A 319 11.32 -3.73 10.28
C GLU A 319 11.92 -2.36 9.93
N LEU A 320 11.11 -1.41 9.47
CA LEU A 320 11.60 -0.14 8.92
C LEU A 320 12.36 0.72 9.95
N PRO A 321 11.89 0.96 11.20
CA PRO A 321 12.65 1.75 12.16
C PRO A 321 14.05 1.18 12.40
N ALA A 322 14.14 -0.12 12.68
CA ALA A 322 15.42 -0.79 12.90
C ALA A 322 16.35 -0.75 11.67
N TYR A 323 15.76 -0.84 10.46
CA TYR A 323 16.54 -0.69 9.23
C TYR A 323 17.09 0.73 9.08
N LEU A 324 16.31 1.76 9.36
CA LEU A 324 16.76 3.16 9.25
C LEU A 324 17.87 3.47 10.26
N ASP A 325 17.75 2.96 11.49
CA ASP A 325 18.81 3.09 12.51
C ASP A 325 20.09 2.41 12.04
N LEU A 326 20.00 1.17 11.53
CA LEU A 326 21.16 0.42 11.04
C LEU A 326 21.87 1.12 9.86
N VAL A 327 21.12 1.59 8.87
CA VAL A 327 21.75 2.24 7.70
C VAL A 327 22.38 3.58 8.06
N ALA A 328 21.84 4.29 9.06
CA ALA A 328 22.41 5.53 9.58
C ALA A 328 23.66 5.26 10.42
N GLU A 329 23.62 4.26 11.30
CA GLU A 329 24.75 3.89 12.16
C GLU A 329 25.98 3.44 11.35
N LEU A 330 25.74 2.60 10.34
CA LEU A 330 26.82 2.00 9.54
C LEU A 330 27.15 2.78 8.26
N TYR A 331 26.49 3.91 8.02
CA TYR A 331 26.62 4.69 6.77
C TYR A 331 26.54 3.82 5.51
N LEU A 332 25.57 2.89 5.48
CA LEU A 332 25.41 1.99 4.34
C LEU A 332 25.07 2.78 3.06
N PRO A 333 25.47 2.28 1.86
CA PRO A 333 25.21 2.99 0.61
C PRO A 333 23.75 3.39 0.45
N GLY A 334 23.49 4.67 0.24
CA GLY A 334 22.18 5.25 0.09
C GLY A 334 21.50 5.68 1.40
N TRP A 335 22.20 5.67 2.53
CA TRP A 335 21.69 6.18 3.81
C TRP A 335 21.24 7.64 3.72
N GLU A 336 21.88 8.46 2.86
CA GLU A 336 21.56 9.87 2.67
C GLU A 336 20.11 10.09 2.19
N ARG A 337 19.52 9.09 1.52
CA ARG A 337 18.12 9.13 1.07
C ARG A 337 17.16 9.21 2.25
N PHE A 338 17.55 8.67 3.40
CA PHE A 338 16.75 8.62 4.62
C PHE A 338 17.21 9.63 5.68
N ALA A 339 18.46 10.11 5.61
CA ALA A 339 18.99 11.09 6.55
C ALA A 339 18.10 12.34 6.60
N GLY A 340 17.75 12.80 7.80
CA GLY A 340 16.86 13.95 8.01
C GLY A 340 15.38 13.68 7.72
N SER A 341 14.96 12.42 7.56
CA SER A 341 13.53 12.07 7.54
C SER A 341 12.85 12.48 8.83
N GLN A 342 11.60 12.92 8.71
CA GLN A 342 10.75 13.27 9.85
C GLN A 342 9.78 12.13 10.15
N THR A 343 9.44 11.94 11.43
CA THR A 343 8.50 10.90 11.87
C THR A 343 7.35 11.52 12.65
N LEU A 344 6.13 11.21 12.22
CA LEU A 344 4.89 11.52 12.95
C LEU A 344 4.31 10.23 13.50
N THR A 345 3.96 10.22 14.78
CA THR A 345 3.51 9.01 15.48
C THR A 345 2.04 9.12 15.88
N VAL A 346 1.32 8.02 15.71
CA VAL A 346 -0.06 7.84 16.20
C VAL A 346 -0.12 6.59 17.04
N SER A 347 -0.43 6.76 18.33
CA SER A 347 -0.62 5.60 19.22
C SER A 347 -1.96 4.92 18.95
N SER A 348 -1.91 3.61 18.77
CA SER A 348 -3.06 2.75 18.50
C SER A 348 -3.20 1.71 19.62
N ASN A 349 -4.37 1.65 20.24
CA ASN A 349 -4.67 0.64 21.24
C ASN A 349 -5.22 -0.63 20.59
N ILE A 350 -4.67 -1.79 20.94
CA ILE A 350 -5.20 -3.09 20.53
C ILE A 350 -6.29 -3.55 21.51
N ASN A 351 -6.02 -3.37 22.80
CA ASN A 351 -6.91 -3.65 23.92
C ASN A 351 -6.51 -2.76 25.11
N CYS A 352 -7.17 -2.93 26.26
CA CYS A 352 -6.89 -2.16 27.48
C CYS A 352 -5.44 -2.29 28.01
N ASN A 353 -4.72 -3.35 27.59
CA ASN A 353 -3.39 -3.67 28.12
C ASN A 353 -2.27 -3.65 27.06
N SER A 354 -2.58 -3.34 25.80
CA SER A 354 -1.60 -3.39 24.71
C SER A 354 -1.81 -2.24 23.74
N SER A 355 -0.80 -1.42 23.58
CA SER A 355 -0.71 -0.37 22.58
C SER A 355 0.49 -0.60 21.66
N TYR A 356 0.45 -0.04 20.49
CA TYR A 356 1.59 0.07 19.59
C TYR A 356 1.52 1.44 18.90
N ASP A 357 2.66 1.89 18.47
CA ASP A 357 2.74 3.14 17.73
C ASP A 357 2.85 2.87 16.24
N ASP A 358 1.99 3.52 15.50
CA ASP A 358 2.08 3.62 14.05
C ASP A 358 2.83 4.90 13.66
N HIS A 359 3.64 4.83 12.63
CA HIS A 359 4.50 5.90 12.18
C HIS A 359 4.19 6.31 10.74
N LEU A 360 4.26 7.61 10.48
CA LEU A 360 4.33 8.21 9.16
C LEU A 360 5.71 8.86 9.06
N ILE A 361 6.59 8.28 8.27
CA ILE A 361 7.97 8.73 8.05
C ILE A 361 8.02 9.41 6.68
N TYR A 362 8.57 10.63 6.60
CA TYR A 362 8.60 11.35 5.34
C TYR A 362 9.85 12.19 5.16
N LYS A 363 10.19 12.43 3.91
CA LYS A 363 11.25 13.34 3.48
C LYS A 363 10.88 13.96 2.13
N PHE A 364 11.12 15.27 2.00
CA PHE A 364 10.96 16.04 0.76
C PHE A 364 12.27 16.66 0.31
#